data_6dc60a28a1b1180019c1a65cb6bc39c7
#
_entry.id   6dc60a28a1b1180019c1a65cb6bc39c7
#
_cell.length_a   1.000
_cell.length_b   1.000
_cell.length_c   1.000
_cell.angle_alpha   90.00
_cell.angle_beta   90.00
_cell.angle_gamma   90.00
#
_symmetry.space_group_name_H-M   'P 1'
#
loop_
_entity.id
_entity.type
_entity.pdbx_description
1 polymer ?
#
loop_
_entity_poly.entity_id
_entity_poly.type
_entity_poly.pdbx_seq_one_letter_code
_entity_poly.pdbx_strand_id
1 'polypeptide(L)'
;MTTHSSVEGPFLVLLVLAHLQAIGVAWVLALASGRSLPRLSERLPAGGSACLGLAFAAFGLAALAETLDHTTTRWLYVNHTSPWNALFFSALAAGIALLSAALSASRRLRIVVGALVLAGAAGYLAFGKGAAIAAQTLLLLVMLRLWWLRFGDRRLWLYPLFTVGLTTLFGALLNASGDQIWHLFIGPAGSLSLLVLWAILRRAEQKPSATLAF
;
A
#
# COMPACT_ATOMS: atom_id res chain seq x y z
N MET A 1 9.86 -26.29 -9.09
CA MET A 1 8.43 -26.09 -8.80
C MET A 1 8.30 -26.09 -7.28
N THR A 2 8.31 -24.94 -6.64
CA THR A 2 8.02 -24.82 -5.21
C THR A 2 6.52 -24.97 -5.05
N THR A 3 6.10 -26.12 -4.56
CA THR A 3 4.74 -26.33 -4.09
C THR A 3 4.51 -25.33 -2.96
N HIS A 4 3.64 -24.33 -3.17
CA HIS A 4 3.18 -23.53 -2.07
C HIS A 4 2.52 -24.45 -1.06
N SER A 5 3.15 -24.60 0.09
CA SER A 5 2.53 -25.29 1.21
C SER A 5 1.35 -24.44 1.66
N SER A 6 0.14 -25.02 1.59
CA SER A 6 -1.06 -24.37 2.12
C SER A 6 -0.82 -24.06 3.60
N VAL A 7 -1.09 -22.84 4.00
CA VAL A 7 -1.07 -22.48 5.43
C VAL A 7 -2.26 -23.18 6.10
N GLU A 8 -2.01 -24.10 7.01
CA GLU A 8 -3.02 -24.95 7.62
C GLU A 8 -2.99 -24.91 9.14
N GLY A 9 -4.05 -25.38 9.74
CA GLY A 9 -4.14 -25.54 11.20
C GLY A 9 -3.98 -24.23 11.96
N PRO A 10 -3.23 -24.20 13.06
CA PRO A 10 -3.06 -23.01 13.89
C PRO A 10 -2.36 -21.86 13.15
N PHE A 11 -1.52 -22.15 12.15
CA PHE A 11 -0.89 -21.11 11.33
C PHE A 11 -1.89 -20.33 10.48
N LEU A 12 -2.95 -20.98 9.98
CA LEU A 12 -4.01 -20.28 9.24
C LEU A 12 -4.75 -19.29 10.17
N VAL A 13 -5.04 -19.68 11.40
CA VAL A 13 -5.67 -18.79 12.38
C VAL A 13 -4.78 -17.58 12.67
N LEU A 14 -3.48 -17.81 12.91
CA LEU A 14 -2.51 -16.72 13.15
C LEU A 14 -2.40 -15.80 11.94
N LEU A 15 -2.37 -16.35 10.72
CA LEU A 15 -2.34 -15.58 9.49
C LEU A 15 -3.57 -14.68 9.37
N VAL A 16 -4.77 -15.24 9.59
CA VAL A 16 -6.01 -14.46 9.56
C VAL A 16 -5.97 -13.33 10.59
N LEU A 17 -5.54 -13.62 11.83
CA LEU A 17 -5.44 -12.60 12.88
C LEU A 17 -4.43 -11.50 12.51
N ALA A 18 -3.28 -11.87 11.95
CA ALA A 18 -2.25 -10.92 11.50
C ALA A 18 -2.77 -10.00 10.38
N HIS A 19 -3.56 -10.54 9.46
CA HIS A 19 -4.15 -9.75 8.37
C HIS A 19 -5.34 -8.91 8.85
N LEU A 20 -6.18 -9.43 9.75
CA LEU A 20 -7.25 -8.63 10.37
C LEU A 20 -6.69 -7.41 11.11
N GLN A 21 -5.54 -7.56 11.77
CA GLN A 21 -4.83 -6.43 12.37
C GLN A 21 -4.42 -5.40 11.30
N ALA A 22 -3.89 -5.83 10.16
CA ALA A 22 -3.49 -4.93 9.08
C ALA A 22 -4.71 -4.20 8.47
N ILE A 23 -5.80 -4.93 8.25
CA ILE A 23 -7.09 -4.37 7.80
C ILE A 23 -7.57 -3.32 8.79
N GLY A 24 -7.59 -3.64 10.09
CA GLY A 24 -8.02 -2.74 11.15
C GLY A 24 -7.18 -1.46 11.19
N VAL A 25 -5.87 -1.57 11.17
CA VAL A 25 -4.96 -0.40 11.12
C VAL A 25 -5.25 0.47 9.91
N ALA A 26 -5.36 -0.11 8.71
CA ALA A 26 -5.64 0.67 7.51
C ALA A 26 -6.98 1.42 7.57
N TRP A 27 -8.05 0.78 8.03
CA TRP A 27 -9.36 1.40 8.17
C TRP A 27 -9.41 2.48 9.26
N VAL A 28 -8.75 2.26 10.39
CA VAL A 28 -8.60 3.30 11.43
C VAL A 28 -7.89 4.52 10.87
N LEU A 29 -6.80 4.34 10.12
CA LEU A 29 -6.08 5.44 9.49
C LEU A 29 -6.91 6.13 8.39
N ALA A 30 -7.72 5.38 7.64
CA ALA A 30 -8.65 5.93 6.66
C ALA A 30 -9.65 6.89 7.33
N LEU A 31 -10.29 6.46 8.41
CA LEU A 31 -11.24 7.27 9.18
C LEU A 31 -10.58 8.45 9.89
N ALA A 32 -9.36 8.25 10.39
CA ALA A 32 -8.61 9.30 11.09
C ALA A 32 -8.08 10.38 10.15
N SER A 33 -7.83 10.08 8.88
CA SER A 33 -7.17 11.00 7.95
C SER A 33 -7.90 12.33 7.78
N GLY A 34 -9.23 12.32 7.70
CA GLY A 34 -10.05 13.53 7.58
C GLY A 34 -10.12 14.38 8.86
N ARG A 35 -9.97 13.75 10.03
CA ARG A 35 -10.14 14.41 11.33
C ARG A 35 -8.83 14.84 11.97
N SER A 36 -7.79 14.07 11.75
CA SER A 36 -6.50 14.22 12.46
C SER A 36 -5.45 15.00 11.67
N LEU A 37 -5.75 15.42 10.44
CA LEU A 37 -4.83 16.12 9.55
C LEU A 37 -5.44 17.41 8.96
N PRO A 38 -6.06 18.31 9.78
CA PRO A 38 -6.75 19.49 9.25
C PRO A 38 -5.81 20.45 8.52
N ARG A 39 -4.64 20.78 9.09
CA ARG A 39 -3.66 21.69 8.47
C ARG A 39 -3.04 21.11 7.21
N LEU A 40 -2.77 19.80 7.21
CA LEU A 40 -2.31 19.12 6.00
C LEU A 40 -3.40 19.17 4.93
N SER A 41 -4.67 18.93 5.30
CA SER A 41 -5.81 18.98 4.40
C SER A 41 -5.99 20.37 3.75
N GLU A 42 -5.77 21.46 4.47
CA GLU A 42 -5.77 22.82 3.94
C GLU A 42 -4.65 23.05 2.90
N ARG A 43 -3.56 22.33 3.02
CA ARG A 43 -2.40 22.42 2.13
C ARG A 43 -2.50 21.49 0.92
N LEU A 44 -3.48 20.60 0.88
CA LEU A 44 -3.74 19.73 -0.25
C LEU A 44 -4.71 20.40 -1.25
N PRO A 45 -4.69 19.97 -2.53
CA PRO A 45 -5.72 20.37 -3.48
C PRO A 45 -7.12 19.95 -3.04
N ALA A 46 -8.14 20.58 -3.63
CA ALA A 46 -9.52 20.19 -3.39
C ALA A 46 -9.74 18.67 -3.60
N GLY A 47 -10.36 18.03 -2.60
CA GLY A 47 -10.55 16.58 -2.57
C GLY A 47 -9.31 15.76 -2.15
N GLY A 48 -8.16 16.40 -1.88
CA GLY A 48 -6.93 15.70 -1.48
C GLY A 48 -7.08 14.94 -0.17
N SER A 49 -7.78 15.51 0.81
CA SER A 49 -8.08 14.86 2.07
C SER A 49 -8.91 13.58 1.88
N ALA A 50 -9.93 13.61 1.02
CA ALA A 50 -10.72 12.43 0.68
C ALA A 50 -9.84 11.35 0.00
N CYS A 51 -8.95 11.76 -0.91
CA CYS A 51 -8.01 10.83 -1.54
C CYS A 51 -7.06 10.17 -0.53
N LEU A 52 -6.62 10.88 0.53
CA LEU A 52 -5.83 10.27 1.60
C LEU A 52 -6.61 9.17 2.33
N GLY A 53 -7.86 9.43 2.71
CA GLY A 53 -8.71 8.44 3.37
C GLY A 53 -8.93 7.22 2.46
N LEU A 54 -9.27 7.46 1.20
CA LEU A 54 -9.46 6.38 0.22
C LEU A 54 -8.16 5.59 -0.05
N ALA A 55 -6.98 6.22 0.04
CA ALA A 55 -5.71 5.51 -0.09
C ALA A 55 -5.52 4.48 1.02
N PHE A 56 -5.75 4.88 2.27
CA PHE A 56 -5.68 3.93 3.39
C PHE A 56 -6.74 2.84 3.28
N ALA A 57 -7.97 3.17 2.85
CA ALA A 57 -9.01 2.18 2.59
C ALA A 57 -8.60 1.18 1.50
N ALA A 58 -7.93 1.64 0.44
CA ALA A 58 -7.40 0.76 -0.62
C ALA A 58 -6.31 -0.18 -0.09
N PHE A 59 -5.42 0.27 0.80
CA PHE A 59 -4.45 -0.61 1.47
C PHE A 59 -5.15 -1.64 2.37
N GLY A 60 -6.24 -1.26 3.05
CA GLY A 60 -7.08 -2.20 3.80
C GLY A 60 -7.75 -3.24 2.91
N LEU A 61 -8.21 -2.83 1.72
CA LEU A 61 -8.76 -3.74 0.71
C LEU A 61 -7.69 -4.71 0.18
N ALA A 62 -6.45 -4.25 0.01
CA ALA A 62 -5.34 -5.13 -0.36
C ALA A 62 -5.11 -6.21 0.71
N ALA A 63 -5.03 -5.85 1.99
CA ALA A 63 -4.87 -6.80 3.08
C ALA A 63 -6.05 -7.79 3.17
N LEU A 64 -7.28 -7.32 2.92
CA LEU A 64 -8.46 -8.19 2.83
C LEU A 64 -8.36 -9.17 1.66
N ALA A 65 -7.97 -8.70 0.48
CA ALA A 65 -7.81 -9.54 -0.70
C ALA A 65 -6.76 -10.64 -0.46
N GLU A 66 -5.64 -10.32 0.19
CA GLU A 66 -4.63 -11.31 0.54
C GLU A 66 -5.15 -12.33 1.56
N THR A 67 -5.92 -11.89 2.55
CA THR A 67 -6.58 -12.80 3.49
C THR A 67 -7.50 -13.79 2.77
N LEU A 68 -8.30 -13.28 1.83
CA LEU A 68 -9.21 -14.11 1.03
C LEU A 68 -8.46 -15.06 0.09
N ASP A 69 -7.33 -14.63 -0.47
CA ASP A 69 -6.48 -15.51 -1.28
C ASP A 69 -6.02 -16.72 -0.47
N HIS A 70 -5.51 -16.51 0.72
CA HIS A 70 -5.05 -17.59 1.58
C HIS A 70 -6.16 -18.48 2.16
N THR A 71 -7.35 -17.94 2.37
CA THR A 71 -8.44 -18.68 3.01
C THR A 71 -9.37 -19.40 2.03
N THR A 72 -9.58 -18.83 0.83
CA THR A 72 -10.60 -19.33 -0.10
C THR A 72 -10.04 -20.01 -1.35
N THR A 73 -8.88 -19.59 -1.85
CA THR A 73 -8.37 -20.04 -3.14
C THR A 73 -7.09 -20.85 -3.10
N ARG A 74 -6.61 -21.16 -1.90
CA ARG A 74 -5.36 -21.89 -1.65
C ARG A 74 -5.16 -23.18 -2.46
N TRP A 75 -6.24 -23.83 -2.88
CA TRP A 75 -6.23 -25.09 -3.62
C TRP A 75 -6.42 -24.94 -5.13
N LEU A 76 -6.91 -23.79 -5.60
CA LEU A 76 -7.38 -23.63 -6.98
C LEU A 76 -6.33 -23.00 -7.90
N TYR A 77 -5.34 -22.27 -7.35
CA TYR A 77 -4.42 -21.48 -8.15
C TYR A 77 -2.95 -21.77 -7.82
N VAL A 78 -2.39 -22.72 -8.57
CA VAL A 78 -0.99 -23.14 -8.43
C VAL A 78 0.01 -22.06 -8.88
N ASN A 79 -0.41 -21.10 -9.71
CA ASN A 79 0.46 -20.13 -10.39
C ASN A 79 0.25 -18.66 -9.93
N HIS A 80 -0.29 -18.41 -8.77
CA HIS A 80 -0.53 -17.04 -8.24
C HIS A 80 -1.37 -16.12 -9.14
N THR A 81 -2.29 -16.69 -9.93
CA THR A 81 -3.21 -15.94 -10.79
C THR A 81 -4.61 -15.86 -10.19
N SER A 82 -4.72 -15.98 -8.87
CA SER A 82 -6.02 -15.88 -8.20
C SER A 82 -6.63 -14.48 -8.40
N PRO A 83 -7.95 -14.35 -8.51
CA PRO A 83 -8.60 -13.05 -8.59
C PRO A 83 -8.33 -12.19 -7.35
N TRP A 84 -8.14 -12.81 -6.18
CA TRP A 84 -7.80 -12.11 -4.95
C TRP A 84 -6.38 -11.52 -5.00
N ASN A 85 -5.43 -12.25 -5.58
CA ASN A 85 -4.06 -11.76 -5.76
C ASN A 85 -4.02 -10.60 -6.79
N ALA A 86 -4.84 -10.68 -7.86
CA ALA A 86 -5.02 -9.57 -8.79
C ALA A 86 -5.62 -8.34 -8.09
N LEU A 87 -6.62 -8.53 -7.23
CA LEU A 87 -7.22 -7.47 -6.43
C LEU A 87 -6.22 -6.88 -5.43
N PHE A 88 -5.40 -7.71 -4.78
CA PHE A 88 -4.32 -7.26 -3.88
C PHE A 88 -3.37 -6.29 -4.57
N PHE A 89 -2.77 -6.68 -5.69
CA PHE A 89 -1.85 -5.82 -6.43
C PHE A 89 -2.52 -4.56 -6.97
N SER A 90 -3.76 -4.66 -7.44
CA SER A 90 -4.53 -3.52 -7.95
C SER A 90 -4.90 -2.54 -6.84
N ALA A 91 -5.27 -3.02 -5.67
CA ALA A 91 -5.61 -2.20 -4.51
C ALA A 91 -4.38 -1.48 -3.94
N LEU A 92 -3.21 -2.14 -3.90
CA LEU A 92 -1.94 -1.48 -3.55
C LEU A 92 -1.61 -0.35 -4.54
N ALA A 93 -1.70 -0.62 -5.84
CA ALA A 93 -1.48 0.39 -6.88
C ALA A 93 -2.47 1.56 -6.76
N ALA A 94 -3.74 1.26 -6.51
CA ALA A 94 -4.78 2.27 -6.30
C ALA A 94 -4.49 3.14 -5.06
N GLY A 95 -4.02 2.54 -3.96
CA GLY A 95 -3.61 3.28 -2.76
C GLY A 95 -2.51 4.30 -3.06
N ILE A 96 -1.45 3.88 -3.77
CA ILE A 96 -0.34 4.77 -4.17
C ILE A 96 -0.82 5.84 -5.16
N ALA A 97 -1.69 5.49 -6.12
CA ALA A 97 -2.27 6.43 -7.07
C ALA A 97 -3.15 7.49 -6.36
N LEU A 98 -3.94 7.08 -5.38
CA LEU A 98 -4.75 7.98 -4.55
C LEU A 98 -3.89 8.93 -3.70
N LEU A 99 -2.77 8.45 -3.14
CA LEU A 99 -1.79 9.33 -2.48
C LEU A 99 -1.22 10.35 -3.48
N SER A 100 -0.91 9.94 -4.70
CA SER A 100 -0.46 10.85 -5.77
C SER A 100 -1.54 11.87 -6.14
N ALA A 101 -2.80 11.42 -6.27
CA ALA A 101 -3.94 12.28 -6.56
C ALA A 101 -4.23 13.28 -5.43
N ALA A 102 -3.98 12.89 -4.17
CA ALA A 102 -4.09 13.79 -3.03
C ALA A 102 -3.10 14.97 -3.12
N LEU A 103 -1.96 14.77 -3.76
CA LEU A 103 -0.89 15.76 -3.85
C LEU A 103 -1.01 16.70 -5.05
N SER A 104 -1.89 16.42 -6.03
CA SER A 104 -1.98 17.20 -7.27
C SER A 104 -3.41 17.55 -7.67
N ALA A 105 -3.61 18.81 -8.09
CA ALA A 105 -4.85 19.27 -8.70
C ALA A 105 -4.94 18.90 -10.20
N SER A 106 -3.86 18.45 -10.83
CA SER A 106 -3.79 18.20 -12.25
C SER A 106 -4.69 17.05 -12.69
N ARG A 107 -5.71 17.35 -13.48
CA ARG A 107 -6.58 16.34 -14.11
C ARG A 107 -5.78 15.36 -14.97
N ARG A 108 -4.79 15.86 -15.72
CA ARG A 108 -3.93 15.02 -16.58
C ARG A 108 -3.17 14.00 -15.76
N LEU A 109 -2.59 14.43 -14.62
CA LEU A 109 -1.88 13.52 -13.73
C LEU A 109 -2.81 12.44 -13.14
N ARG A 110 -4.02 12.83 -12.71
CA ARG A 110 -5.01 11.87 -12.20
C ARG A 110 -5.38 10.82 -13.25
N ILE A 111 -5.49 11.22 -14.52
CA ILE A 111 -5.71 10.27 -15.63
C ILE A 111 -4.49 9.34 -15.79
N VAL A 112 -3.27 9.87 -15.78
CA VAL A 112 -2.04 9.08 -15.94
C VAL A 112 -1.89 8.06 -14.81
N VAL A 113 -2.06 8.47 -13.54
CA VAL A 113 -1.93 7.52 -12.42
C VAL A 113 -3.06 6.48 -12.43
N GLY A 114 -4.27 6.85 -12.84
CA GLY A 114 -5.37 5.90 -13.05
C GLY A 114 -5.07 4.89 -14.18
N ALA A 115 -4.52 5.36 -15.30
CA ALA A 115 -4.09 4.50 -16.40
C ALA A 115 -2.97 3.53 -15.98
N LEU A 116 -2.02 3.97 -15.14
CA LEU A 116 -0.98 3.10 -14.59
C LEU A 116 -1.56 2.01 -13.67
N VAL A 117 -2.60 2.30 -12.88
CA VAL A 117 -3.29 1.28 -12.08
C VAL A 117 -3.92 0.22 -12.99
N LEU A 118 -4.65 0.67 -14.03
CA LEU A 118 -5.29 -0.24 -14.98
C LEU A 118 -4.26 -1.06 -15.78
N ALA A 119 -3.17 -0.41 -16.23
CA ALA A 119 -2.07 -1.09 -16.91
C ALA A 119 -1.38 -2.12 -16.00
N GLY A 120 -1.20 -1.80 -14.72
CA GLY A 120 -0.66 -2.73 -13.73
C GLY A 120 -1.56 -3.94 -13.51
N ALA A 121 -2.88 -3.72 -13.41
CA ALA A 121 -3.86 -4.79 -13.28
C ALA A 121 -3.91 -5.69 -14.52
N ALA A 122 -3.99 -5.11 -15.72
CA ALA A 122 -3.95 -5.85 -16.98
C ALA A 122 -2.60 -6.57 -17.17
N GLY A 123 -1.51 -5.91 -16.84
CA GLY A 123 -0.17 -6.48 -16.89
C GLY A 123 0.00 -7.66 -15.92
N TYR A 124 -0.61 -7.58 -14.73
CA TYR A 124 -0.63 -8.71 -13.80
C TYR A 124 -1.31 -9.93 -14.42
N LEU A 125 -2.48 -9.75 -15.03
CA LEU A 125 -3.21 -10.84 -15.68
C LEU A 125 -2.47 -11.44 -16.87
N ALA A 126 -1.73 -10.60 -17.64
CA ALA A 126 -1.01 -11.03 -18.83
C ALA A 126 0.40 -11.58 -18.55
N PHE A 127 1.12 -10.97 -17.62
CA PHE A 127 2.55 -11.18 -17.38
C PHE A 127 2.90 -11.50 -15.92
N GLY A 128 1.90 -11.54 -15.02
CA GLY A 128 2.08 -11.86 -13.62
C GLY A 128 2.64 -10.70 -12.78
N LYS A 129 3.15 -11.05 -11.59
CA LYS A 129 3.55 -10.11 -10.52
C LYS A 129 4.54 -9.03 -10.96
N GLY A 130 5.46 -9.34 -11.86
CA GLY A 130 6.49 -8.40 -12.29
C GLY A 130 5.93 -7.12 -12.91
N ALA A 131 4.89 -7.25 -13.74
CA ALA A 131 4.23 -6.10 -14.37
C ALA A 131 3.49 -5.22 -13.33
N ALA A 132 2.82 -5.84 -12.36
CA ALA A 132 2.17 -5.11 -11.28
C ALA A 132 3.17 -4.35 -10.40
N ILE A 133 4.28 -4.99 -10.04
CA ILE A 133 5.37 -4.37 -9.25
C ILE A 133 5.98 -3.20 -10.03
N ALA A 134 6.21 -3.34 -11.33
CA ALA A 134 6.73 -2.25 -12.16
C ALA A 134 5.77 -1.05 -12.18
N ALA A 135 4.47 -1.26 -12.36
CA ALA A 135 3.47 -0.20 -12.31
C ALA A 135 3.42 0.48 -10.93
N GLN A 136 3.46 -0.29 -9.84
CA GLN A 136 3.50 0.24 -8.47
C GLN A 136 4.77 1.06 -8.22
N THR A 137 5.92 0.61 -8.74
CA THR A 137 7.19 1.35 -8.63
C THR A 137 7.08 2.71 -9.33
N LEU A 138 6.54 2.77 -10.54
CA LEU A 138 6.32 4.02 -11.25
C LEU A 138 5.38 4.95 -10.48
N LEU A 139 4.25 4.44 -9.98
CA LEU A 139 3.32 5.19 -9.15
C LEU A 139 3.99 5.74 -7.89
N LEU A 140 4.82 4.93 -7.24
CA LEU A 140 5.57 5.32 -6.05
C LEU A 140 6.55 6.47 -6.35
N LEU A 141 7.30 6.39 -7.44
CA LEU A 141 8.20 7.47 -7.87
C LEU A 141 7.44 8.77 -8.16
N VAL A 142 6.28 8.69 -8.81
CA VAL A 142 5.40 9.85 -9.05
C VAL A 142 4.96 10.46 -7.71
N MET A 143 4.49 9.64 -6.77
CA MET A 143 4.06 10.09 -5.44
C MET A 143 5.19 10.78 -4.69
N LEU A 144 6.39 10.20 -4.66
CA LEU A 144 7.56 10.75 -4.00
C LEU A 144 7.98 12.10 -4.60
N ARG A 145 7.95 12.20 -5.94
CA ARG A 145 8.24 13.46 -6.65
C ARG A 145 7.24 14.54 -6.31
N LEU A 146 5.94 14.23 -6.33
CA LEU A 146 4.87 15.17 -5.99
C LEU A 146 4.97 15.66 -4.54
N TRP A 147 5.26 14.75 -3.61
CA TRP A 147 5.45 15.09 -2.21
C TRP A 147 6.61 16.08 -2.04
N TRP A 148 7.74 15.78 -2.67
CA TRP A 148 8.90 16.66 -2.61
C TRP A 148 8.62 18.04 -3.21
N LEU A 149 8.00 18.09 -4.38
CA LEU A 149 7.64 19.36 -5.02
C LEU A 149 6.69 20.20 -4.16
N ARG A 150 5.78 19.53 -3.43
CA ARG A 150 4.77 20.23 -2.64
C ARG A 150 5.26 20.67 -1.26
N PHE A 151 6.05 19.86 -0.60
CA PHE A 151 6.43 20.08 0.80
C PHE A 151 7.92 20.35 1.01
N GLY A 152 8.77 20.24 -0.03
CA GLY A 152 10.22 20.35 0.10
C GLY A 152 10.83 19.28 1.04
N ASP A 153 10.11 18.21 1.33
CA ASP A 153 10.44 17.22 2.34
C ASP A 153 10.73 15.87 1.69
N ARG A 154 11.91 15.32 2.00
CA ARG A 154 12.33 14.02 1.49
C ARG A 154 11.93 12.84 2.40
N ARG A 155 11.31 13.10 3.54
CA ARG A 155 11.01 12.06 4.54
C ARG A 155 10.05 11.00 4.02
N LEU A 156 9.23 11.31 3.02
CA LEU A 156 8.36 10.31 2.42
C LEU A 156 9.13 9.13 1.83
N TRP A 157 10.42 9.31 1.49
CA TRP A 157 11.29 8.21 1.08
C TRP A 157 11.47 7.14 2.16
N LEU A 158 11.29 7.50 3.43
CA LEU A 158 11.36 6.53 4.54
C LEU A 158 10.26 5.46 4.41
N TYR A 159 9.10 5.80 3.85
CA TYR A 159 8.01 4.85 3.68
C TYR A 159 8.39 3.68 2.75
N PRO A 160 8.78 3.89 1.48
CA PRO A 160 9.18 2.79 0.61
C PRO A 160 10.48 2.11 1.06
N LEU A 161 11.46 2.86 1.59
CA LEU A 161 12.70 2.27 2.10
C LEU A 161 12.41 1.33 3.28
N PHE A 162 11.56 1.75 4.21
CA PHE A 162 11.14 0.92 5.33
C PHE A 162 10.35 -0.31 4.85
N THR A 163 9.39 -0.12 3.95
CA THR A 163 8.55 -1.20 3.42
C THR A 163 9.39 -2.25 2.68
N VAL A 164 10.25 -1.81 1.75
CA VAL A 164 11.13 -2.70 0.98
C VAL A 164 12.16 -3.34 1.90
N GLY A 165 12.78 -2.57 2.79
CA GLY A 165 13.76 -3.09 3.74
C GLY A 165 13.17 -4.15 4.67
N LEU A 166 11.98 -3.90 5.21
CA LEU A 166 11.29 -4.82 6.11
C LEU A 166 10.87 -6.10 5.37
N THR A 167 10.27 -5.99 4.18
CA THR A 167 9.86 -7.15 3.39
C THR A 167 11.06 -7.96 2.90
N THR A 168 12.17 -7.32 2.54
CA THR A 168 13.41 -8.01 2.15
C THR A 168 14.04 -8.72 3.35
N LEU A 169 14.13 -8.05 4.51
CA LEU A 169 14.68 -8.63 5.72
C LEU A 169 13.88 -9.86 6.15
N PHE A 170 12.56 -9.73 6.23
CA PHE A 170 11.71 -10.86 6.60
C PHE A 170 11.72 -11.95 5.54
N GLY A 171 11.73 -11.62 4.24
CA GLY A 171 11.86 -12.59 3.16
C GLY A 171 13.14 -13.40 3.26
N ALA A 172 14.27 -12.76 3.54
CA ALA A 172 15.56 -13.44 3.69
C ALA A 172 15.59 -14.35 4.94
N LEU A 173 15.10 -13.86 6.09
CA LEU A 173 15.08 -14.59 7.32
C LEU A 173 14.11 -15.79 7.29
N LEU A 174 12.99 -15.65 6.62
CA LEU A 174 11.89 -16.60 6.67
C LEU A 174 11.89 -17.59 5.50
N ASN A 175 12.59 -17.30 4.40
CA ASN A 175 12.92 -18.33 3.40
C ASN A 175 13.77 -19.46 4.00
N ALA A 176 14.53 -19.17 5.06
CA ALA A 176 15.27 -20.19 5.81
C ALA A 176 14.36 -21.04 6.73
N SER A 177 13.17 -20.55 7.09
CA SER A 177 12.25 -21.19 8.04
C SER A 177 10.95 -21.72 7.41
N GLY A 178 10.73 -21.48 6.12
CA GLY A 178 9.59 -21.97 5.34
C GLY A 178 8.51 -20.92 5.05
N ASP A 179 7.79 -21.14 3.94
CA ASP A 179 6.78 -20.21 3.38
C ASP A 179 5.65 -19.83 4.35
N GLN A 180 5.29 -20.75 5.25
CA GLN A 180 4.18 -20.52 6.18
C GLN A 180 4.48 -19.37 7.15
N ILE A 181 5.70 -19.30 7.66
CA ILE A 181 6.11 -18.27 8.63
C ILE A 181 6.19 -16.90 7.95
N TRP A 182 6.67 -16.85 6.71
CA TRP A 182 6.71 -15.62 5.91
C TRP A 182 5.34 -14.93 5.84
N HIS A 183 4.30 -15.67 5.52
CA HIS A 183 2.95 -15.14 5.39
C HIS A 183 2.39 -14.55 6.69
N LEU A 184 2.82 -15.04 7.85
CA LEU A 184 2.41 -14.46 9.14
C LEU A 184 2.93 -13.03 9.34
N PHE A 185 4.05 -12.65 8.73
CA PHE A 185 4.68 -11.34 8.93
C PHE A 185 4.27 -10.30 7.89
N ILE A 186 3.68 -10.68 6.77
CA ILE A 186 3.25 -9.72 5.73
C ILE A 186 2.22 -8.73 6.30
N GLY A 187 1.21 -9.20 7.02
CA GLY A 187 0.21 -8.35 7.65
C GLY A 187 0.81 -7.33 8.63
N PRO A 188 1.55 -7.76 9.67
CA PRO A 188 2.26 -6.85 10.57
C PRO A 188 3.24 -5.91 9.86
N ALA A 189 3.98 -6.38 8.85
CA ALA A 189 4.89 -5.55 8.07
C ALA A 189 4.13 -4.44 7.29
N GLY A 190 2.99 -4.79 6.69
CA GLY A 190 2.09 -3.83 6.06
C GLY A 190 1.58 -2.79 7.04
N SER A 191 1.14 -3.22 8.23
CA SER A 191 0.69 -2.32 9.29
C SER A 191 1.76 -1.34 9.73
N LEU A 192 2.98 -1.82 9.98
CA LEU A 192 4.12 -0.97 10.36
C LEU A 192 4.45 0.03 9.25
N SER A 193 4.40 -0.39 7.99
CA SER A 193 4.61 0.49 6.84
C SER A 193 3.56 1.61 6.77
N LEU A 194 2.27 1.29 7.02
CA LEU A 194 1.21 2.28 7.08
C LEU A 194 1.36 3.22 8.27
N LEU A 195 1.83 2.74 9.42
CA LEU A 195 2.13 3.58 10.59
C LEU A 195 3.31 4.52 10.33
N VAL A 196 4.35 4.08 9.60
CA VAL A 196 5.44 4.96 9.15
C VAL A 196 4.91 6.04 8.21
N LEU A 197 4.09 5.68 7.22
CA LEU A 197 3.43 6.64 6.35
C LEU A 197 2.60 7.64 7.16
N TRP A 198 1.79 7.17 8.08
CA TRP A 198 0.98 8.01 8.97
C TRP A 198 1.83 8.96 9.80
N ALA A 199 2.93 8.48 10.39
CA ALA A 199 3.84 9.33 11.16
C ALA A 199 4.45 10.46 10.32
N ILE A 200 4.77 10.20 9.03
CA ILE A 200 5.25 11.21 8.09
C ILE A 200 4.16 12.26 7.83
N LEU A 201 2.91 11.83 7.57
CA LEU A 201 1.77 12.72 7.37
C LEU A 201 1.49 13.59 8.61
N ARG A 202 1.50 12.99 9.81
CA ARG A 202 1.34 13.70 11.09
C ARG A 202 2.45 14.71 11.32
N ARG A 203 3.66 14.43 10.91
CA ARG A 203 4.78 15.36 11.01
C ARG A 203 4.66 16.52 10.01
N ALA A 204 4.12 16.26 8.82
CA ALA A 204 3.78 17.31 7.87
C ALA A 204 2.63 18.21 8.37
N GLU A 205 1.65 17.63 9.08
CA GLU A 205 0.57 18.34 9.79
C GLU A 205 1.12 19.37 10.79
N GLN A 206 2.15 19.00 11.54
CA GLN A 206 2.73 19.83 12.60
C GLN A 206 3.61 20.98 12.10
N LYS A 207 4.11 20.92 10.86
CA LYS A 207 4.92 21.99 10.28
C LYS A 207 4.05 23.22 10.00
N PRO A 208 4.46 24.41 10.46
CA PRO A 208 3.80 25.64 10.05
C PRO A 208 3.82 25.76 8.54
N SER A 209 2.77 26.31 7.95
CA SER A 209 2.76 26.68 6.54
C SER A 209 3.93 27.64 6.34
N ALA A 210 4.98 27.20 5.64
CA ALA A 210 5.97 28.14 5.18
C ALA A 210 5.20 29.13 4.29
N THR A 211 5.07 30.36 4.77
CA THR A 211 4.57 31.47 3.94
C THR A 211 5.51 31.47 2.74
N LEU A 212 5.02 31.06 1.58
CA LEU A 212 5.76 31.22 0.33
C LEU A 212 5.89 32.73 0.15
N ALA A 213 7.02 33.26 0.61
CA ALA A 213 7.48 34.59 0.20
C ALA A 213 7.83 34.46 -1.28
N PHE A 214 6.90 34.89 -2.13
CA PHE A 214 7.14 35.21 -3.53
C PHE A 214 7.48 36.69 -3.64
#